data_0c080304c92351d18db156fb95d579ec
#
_entry.id   0c080304c92351d18db156fb95d579ec
#
_cell.length_a   1.000
_cell.length_b   1.000
_cell.length_c   1.000
_cell.angle_alpha   90.00
_cell.angle_beta   90.00
_cell.angle_gamma   90.00
#
_symmetry.space_group_name_H-M   'P 1'
#
loop_
_entity.id
_entity.type
_entity.pdbx_description
1 polymer ?
#
loop_
_entity_poly.entity_id
_entity_poly.type
_entity_poly.pdbx_seq_one_letter_code
_entity_poly.pdbx_strand_id
1 'polypeptide(L)'
;VEPAPYPKDPTDYLEDWAADDSGWLRRFYPVDSDELHYDATPALEKAYSWVLGLQVRPFVATESRLQTIVELLRQISMGSEEDPEERIAELKRRRDSIDREIRQIEQDPQFGMLDGTRLRDRYQQFTSTARELLADFRQVEENFRSLDRSAREKIATWQGSRGELLDELVSTRANIDGSDQGRSFQAFYDLLLSEARQEELSQ
;
A
#
# COMPACT_ATOMS: atom_id res chain seq x y z
N VAL A 1 -16.17 -31.22 -29.39
CA VAL A 1 -15.27 -30.05 -29.25
C VAL A 1 -15.83 -29.25 -28.08
N GLU A 2 -15.16 -29.27 -26.94
CA GLU A 2 -15.52 -28.36 -25.83
C GLU A 2 -15.39 -26.92 -26.34
N PRO A 3 -16.40 -26.06 -26.09
CA PRO A 3 -16.27 -24.65 -26.45
C PRO A 3 -15.07 -24.05 -25.71
N ALA A 4 -14.26 -23.29 -26.44
CA ALA A 4 -13.17 -22.57 -25.81
C ALA A 4 -13.72 -21.72 -24.65
N PRO A 5 -13.11 -21.75 -23.46
CA PRO A 5 -13.61 -21.01 -22.29
C PRO A 5 -13.66 -19.49 -22.54
N TYR A 6 -12.96 -19.01 -23.56
CA TYR A 6 -12.87 -17.60 -23.94
C TYR A 6 -13.15 -17.46 -25.44
N PRO A 7 -14.40 -17.15 -25.86
CA PRO A 7 -14.81 -17.15 -27.28
C PRO A 7 -14.33 -15.92 -28.06
N LYS A 8 -13.91 -14.82 -27.39
CA LYS A 8 -13.43 -13.60 -28.04
C LYS A 8 -11.91 -13.59 -28.17
N ASP A 9 -11.40 -12.74 -29.07
CA ASP A 9 -9.98 -12.43 -29.12
C ASP A 9 -9.52 -11.75 -27.81
N PRO A 10 -8.28 -11.98 -27.34
CA PRO A 10 -7.76 -11.33 -26.12
C PRO A 10 -7.86 -9.80 -26.15
N THR A 11 -7.65 -9.18 -27.32
CA THR A 11 -7.75 -7.72 -27.48
C THR A 11 -9.19 -7.23 -27.26
N ASP A 12 -10.20 -7.96 -27.78
CA ASP A 12 -11.60 -7.60 -27.58
C ASP A 12 -12.00 -7.61 -26.11
N TYR A 13 -11.46 -8.57 -25.31
CA TYR A 13 -11.68 -8.56 -23.86
C TYR A 13 -11.06 -7.35 -23.16
N LEU A 14 -9.85 -6.97 -23.54
CA LEU A 14 -9.18 -5.79 -22.97
C LEU A 14 -9.96 -4.51 -23.30
N GLU A 15 -10.49 -4.40 -24.52
CA GLU A 15 -11.32 -3.26 -24.93
C GLU A 15 -12.64 -3.21 -24.17
N ASP A 16 -13.34 -4.34 -24.03
CA ASP A 16 -14.58 -4.44 -23.26
C ASP A 16 -14.36 -4.04 -21.79
N TRP A 17 -13.27 -4.50 -21.19
CA TRP A 17 -12.95 -4.22 -19.78
C TRP A 17 -12.47 -2.79 -19.57
N ALA A 18 -11.97 -2.14 -20.60
CA ALA A 18 -11.54 -0.73 -20.57
C ALA A 18 -12.62 0.24 -21.09
N ALA A 19 -13.81 -0.26 -21.43
CA ALA A 19 -14.94 0.58 -21.79
C ALA A 19 -15.47 1.36 -20.59
N ASP A 20 -16.02 2.55 -20.82
CA ASP A 20 -16.45 3.48 -19.74
C ASP A 20 -17.52 2.88 -18.81
N ASP A 21 -18.37 1.99 -19.32
CA ASP A 21 -19.41 1.29 -18.56
C ASP A 21 -18.87 0.15 -17.71
N SER A 22 -17.77 -0.49 -18.13
CA SER A 22 -17.09 -1.54 -17.37
C SER A 22 -16.14 -0.97 -16.33
N GLY A 23 -15.25 -0.07 -16.73
CA GLY A 23 -14.34 0.66 -15.88
C GLY A 23 -13.35 -0.23 -15.10
N TRP A 24 -13.07 -1.45 -15.58
CA TRP A 24 -12.18 -2.38 -14.88
C TRP A 24 -10.72 -2.14 -15.22
N LEU A 25 -10.44 -1.80 -16.49
CA LEU A 25 -9.12 -1.45 -16.97
C LEU A 25 -9.07 0.02 -17.42
N ARG A 26 -7.88 0.56 -17.40
CA ARG A 26 -7.53 1.88 -17.89
C ARG A 26 -6.58 1.72 -19.05
N ARG A 27 -6.83 2.44 -20.15
CA ARG A 27 -5.94 2.54 -21.30
C ARG A 27 -4.97 3.71 -21.12
N PHE A 28 -3.71 3.51 -21.42
CA PHE A 28 -2.72 4.58 -21.43
C PHE A 28 -1.58 4.29 -22.39
N TYR A 29 -0.87 5.34 -22.77
CA TYR A 29 0.37 5.25 -23.53
C TYR A 29 1.52 5.61 -22.58
N PRO A 30 2.50 4.72 -22.38
CA PRO A 30 3.73 5.08 -21.64
C PRO A 30 4.48 6.20 -22.35
N VAL A 31 5.28 6.96 -21.58
CA VAL A 31 6.03 8.12 -22.10
C VAL A 31 6.99 7.72 -23.24
N ASP A 32 7.51 6.51 -23.19
CA ASP A 32 8.53 5.99 -24.12
C ASP A 32 7.99 4.95 -25.11
N SER A 33 6.66 4.83 -25.28
CA SER A 33 6.06 3.83 -26.17
C SER A 33 4.79 4.36 -26.82
N ASP A 34 4.67 4.08 -28.13
CA ASP A 34 3.44 4.32 -28.90
C ASP A 34 2.44 3.14 -28.79
N GLU A 35 2.78 2.10 -28.04
CA GLU A 35 1.91 0.96 -27.82
C GLU A 35 0.87 1.25 -26.75
N LEU A 36 -0.36 0.78 -26.98
CA LEU A 36 -1.46 0.90 -26.02
C LEU A 36 -1.27 -0.12 -24.90
N HIS A 37 -1.20 0.41 -23.68
CA HIS A 37 -1.10 -0.39 -22.45
C HIS A 37 -2.42 -0.34 -21.66
N TYR A 38 -2.65 -1.41 -20.89
CA TYR A 38 -3.81 -1.54 -20.01
C TYR A 38 -3.33 -1.72 -18.58
N ASP A 39 -3.97 -1.04 -17.66
CA ASP A 39 -3.70 -1.13 -16.22
C ASP A 39 -4.99 -1.33 -15.42
N ALA A 40 -4.90 -2.01 -14.30
CA ALA A 40 -6.05 -2.24 -13.43
C ALA A 40 -6.51 -0.94 -12.76
N THR A 41 -7.83 -0.73 -12.71
CA THR A 41 -8.37 0.37 -11.91
C THR A 41 -8.37 0.00 -10.42
N PRO A 42 -8.43 0.98 -9.49
CA PRO A 42 -8.59 0.71 -8.07
C PRO A 42 -9.82 -0.14 -7.73
N ALA A 43 -10.89 -0.01 -8.51
CA ALA A 43 -12.10 -0.82 -8.35
C ALA A 43 -11.85 -2.30 -8.66
N LEU A 44 -11.14 -2.59 -9.75
CA LEU A 44 -10.76 -3.98 -10.10
C LEU A 44 -9.82 -4.56 -9.04
N GLU A 45 -8.83 -3.81 -8.57
CA GLU A 45 -7.91 -4.25 -7.52
C GLU A 45 -8.63 -4.63 -6.22
N LYS A 46 -9.60 -3.80 -5.80
CA LYS A 46 -10.44 -4.09 -4.63
C LYS A 46 -11.27 -5.35 -4.83
N ALA A 47 -11.92 -5.49 -6.00
CA ALA A 47 -12.71 -6.68 -6.32
C ALA A 47 -11.84 -7.94 -6.37
N TYR A 48 -10.67 -7.88 -6.99
CA TYR A 48 -9.72 -8.98 -7.06
C TYR A 48 -9.21 -9.39 -5.66
N SER A 49 -8.86 -8.42 -4.83
CA SER A 49 -8.44 -8.66 -3.45
C SER A 49 -9.56 -9.33 -2.63
N TRP A 50 -10.81 -8.92 -2.84
CA TRP A 50 -11.97 -9.53 -2.21
C TRP A 50 -12.14 -11.00 -2.66
N VAL A 51 -12.08 -11.28 -3.98
CA VAL A 51 -12.16 -12.65 -4.52
C VAL A 51 -11.03 -13.53 -3.96
N LEU A 52 -9.80 -13.02 -3.91
CA LEU A 52 -8.68 -13.73 -3.29
C LEU A 52 -8.92 -14.00 -1.81
N GLY A 53 -9.61 -13.09 -1.12
CA GLY A 53 -10.00 -13.25 0.27
C GLY A 53 -11.00 -14.38 0.51
N LEU A 54 -11.80 -14.76 -0.50
CA LEU A 54 -12.75 -15.90 -0.44
C LEU A 54 -12.04 -17.25 -0.56
N GLN A 55 -10.84 -17.30 -1.12
CA GLN A 55 -10.07 -18.54 -1.15
C GLN A 55 -9.69 -18.93 0.27
N VAL A 56 -9.87 -20.22 0.58
CA VAL A 56 -9.46 -20.78 1.87
C VAL A 56 -7.96 -20.59 2.01
N ARG A 57 -7.56 -19.58 2.79
CA ARG A 57 -6.14 -19.38 3.10
C ARG A 57 -5.69 -20.51 4.02
N PRO A 58 -4.59 -21.20 3.74
CA PRO A 58 -4.06 -22.12 4.73
C PRO A 58 -3.81 -21.34 6.03
N PHE A 59 -4.10 -21.99 7.15
CA PHE A 59 -4.08 -21.42 8.52
C PHE A 59 -2.68 -20.92 9.01
N VAL A 60 -1.75 -20.74 8.09
CA VAL A 60 -0.32 -20.46 8.36
C VAL A 60 -0.05 -19.03 8.83
N ALA A 61 -0.93 -18.08 8.59
CA ALA A 61 -0.63 -16.65 8.84
C ALA A 61 -1.04 -16.12 10.24
N THR A 62 -1.43 -16.96 11.18
CA THR A 62 -2.00 -16.51 12.46
C THR A 62 -0.93 -15.97 13.40
N GLU A 63 0.22 -16.62 13.48
CA GLU A 63 1.32 -16.20 14.37
C GLU A 63 1.90 -14.86 13.95
N SER A 64 2.18 -14.68 12.67
CA SER A 64 2.72 -13.44 12.11
C SER A 64 1.77 -12.24 12.31
N ARG A 65 0.47 -12.47 12.11
CA ARG A 65 -0.56 -11.44 12.36
C ARG A 65 -0.68 -11.07 13.83
N LEU A 66 -0.65 -12.05 14.71
CA LEU A 66 -0.67 -11.78 16.15
C LEU A 66 0.55 -10.97 16.58
N GLN A 67 1.75 -11.29 16.09
CA GLN A 67 2.95 -10.51 16.37
C GLN A 67 2.82 -9.06 15.88
N THR A 68 2.27 -8.86 14.68
CA THR A 68 2.00 -7.51 14.15
C THR A 68 1.01 -6.76 15.03
N ILE A 69 -0.09 -7.39 15.45
CA ILE A 69 -1.09 -6.79 16.35
C ILE A 69 -0.46 -6.39 17.69
N VAL A 70 0.32 -7.27 18.29
CA VAL A 70 1.00 -7.01 19.58
C VAL A 70 1.97 -5.84 19.44
N GLU A 71 2.74 -5.78 18.35
CA GLU A 71 3.66 -4.67 18.08
C GLU A 71 2.92 -3.33 17.89
N LEU A 72 1.82 -3.32 17.12
CA LEU A 72 0.98 -2.13 16.94
C LEU A 72 0.35 -1.67 18.26
N LEU A 73 -0.20 -2.58 19.07
CA LEU A 73 -0.75 -2.25 20.38
C LEU A 73 0.31 -1.64 21.29
N ARG A 74 1.51 -2.19 21.25
CA ARG A 74 2.63 -1.64 22.03
C ARG A 74 3.03 -0.25 21.56
N GLN A 75 3.09 -0.01 20.24
CA GLN A 75 3.38 1.31 19.68
C GLN A 75 2.30 2.34 20.06
N ILE A 76 1.03 1.95 20.04
CA ILE A 76 -0.08 2.79 20.47
C ILE A 76 0.08 3.11 21.96
N SER A 77 0.30 2.11 22.82
CA SER A 77 0.48 2.31 24.27
C SER A 77 1.65 3.25 24.56
N MET A 78 2.80 3.03 23.92
CA MET A 78 3.97 3.90 24.11
C MET A 78 3.76 5.31 23.54
N GLY A 79 3.05 5.43 22.42
CA GLY A 79 2.78 6.72 21.78
C GLY A 79 1.70 7.53 22.48
N SER A 80 0.82 6.89 23.24
CA SER A 80 -0.23 7.54 24.05
C SER A 80 0.17 7.77 25.51
N GLU A 81 1.33 7.25 25.94
CA GLU A 81 1.83 7.46 27.31
C GLU A 81 2.41 8.85 27.46
N GLU A 82 1.81 9.64 28.34
CA GLU A 82 2.19 11.02 28.59
C GLU A 82 3.32 11.12 29.64
N ASP A 83 3.49 10.11 30.48
CA ASP A 83 4.54 10.11 31.53
C ASP A 83 5.90 9.71 30.93
N PRO A 84 6.88 10.62 30.90
CA PRO A 84 8.22 10.34 30.42
C PRO A 84 8.94 9.25 31.22
N GLU A 85 8.67 9.12 32.51
CA GLU A 85 9.32 8.13 33.37
C GLU A 85 8.83 6.72 33.02
N GLU A 86 7.53 6.55 32.79
CA GLU A 86 6.98 5.28 32.35
C GLU A 86 7.48 4.89 30.93
N ARG A 87 7.60 5.84 30.02
CA ARG A 87 8.19 5.61 28.70
C ARG A 87 9.64 5.15 28.79
N ILE A 88 10.44 5.79 29.65
CA ILE A 88 11.84 5.39 29.89
C ILE A 88 11.90 4.00 30.51
N ALA A 89 11.04 3.71 31.49
CA ALA A 89 10.99 2.40 32.11
C ALA A 89 10.68 1.29 31.11
N GLU A 90 9.76 1.51 30.20
CA GLU A 90 9.42 0.55 29.14
C GLU A 90 10.59 0.34 28.15
N LEU A 91 11.26 1.42 27.74
CA LEU A 91 12.46 1.32 26.89
C LEU A 91 13.59 0.54 27.57
N LYS A 92 13.77 0.71 28.87
CA LYS A 92 14.74 -0.08 29.66
C LYS A 92 14.36 -1.56 29.68
N ARG A 93 13.09 -1.90 29.92
CA ARG A 93 12.60 -3.29 29.87
C ARG A 93 12.85 -3.93 28.50
N ARG A 94 12.62 -3.17 27.43
CA ARG A 94 12.89 -3.63 26.06
C ARG A 94 14.38 -3.87 25.83
N ARG A 95 15.25 -2.94 26.22
CA ARG A 95 16.70 -3.11 26.17
C ARG A 95 17.13 -4.38 26.90
N ASP A 96 16.65 -4.58 28.13
CA ASP A 96 17.00 -5.75 28.93
C ASP A 96 16.48 -7.07 28.30
N SER A 97 15.38 -7.01 27.54
CA SER A 97 14.91 -8.16 26.77
C SER A 97 15.81 -8.45 25.58
N ILE A 98 16.22 -7.42 24.84
CA ILE A 98 17.16 -7.54 23.72
C ILE A 98 18.53 -8.09 24.22
N ASP A 99 19.04 -7.58 25.34
CA ASP A 99 20.28 -8.05 25.92
C ASP A 99 20.22 -9.54 26.32
N ARG A 100 19.04 -10.03 26.73
CA ARG A 100 18.84 -11.46 26.99
C ARG A 100 18.84 -12.29 25.71
N GLU A 101 18.18 -11.80 24.68
CA GLU A 101 18.13 -12.46 23.36
C GLU A 101 19.53 -12.56 22.73
N ILE A 102 20.31 -11.48 22.80
CA ILE A 102 21.70 -11.47 22.36
C ILE A 102 22.48 -12.57 23.05
N ARG A 103 22.41 -12.65 24.38
CA ARG A 103 23.12 -13.70 25.13
C ARG A 103 22.66 -15.12 24.79
N GLN A 104 21.40 -15.30 24.42
CA GLN A 104 20.89 -16.59 23.97
C GLN A 104 21.46 -16.97 22.61
N ILE A 105 21.53 -16.02 21.67
CA ILE A 105 22.12 -16.23 20.33
C ILE A 105 23.64 -16.52 20.45
N GLU A 106 24.35 -15.82 21.36
CA GLU A 106 25.78 -16.09 21.64
C GLU A 106 26.03 -17.52 22.16
N GLN A 107 25.07 -18.09 22.90
CA GLN A 107 25.15 -19.46 23.44
C GLN A 107 24.66 -20.51 22.42
N ASP A 108 23.64 -20.17 21.65
CA ASP A 108 23.05 -21.00 20.60
C ASP A 108 22.81 -20.16 19.35
N PRO A 109 23.69 -20.20 18.36
CA PRO A 109 23.56 -19.44 17.12
C PRO A 109 22.29 -19.76 16.30
N GLN A 110 21.61 -20.85 16.60
CA GLN A 110 20.34 -21.19 15.95
C GLN A 110 19.11 -20.66 16.70
N PHE A 111 19.33 -20.11 17.91
CA PHE A 111 18.25 -19.52 18.69
C PHE A 111 17.54 -18.39 17.92
N GLY A 112 16.23 -18.46 17.87
CA GLY A 112 15.41 -17.43 17.20
C GLY A 112 15.36 -17.53 15.66
N MET A 113 16.10 -18.45 15.03
CA MET A 113 15.99 -18.68 13.59
C MET A 113 14.59 -19.13 13.21
N LEU A 114 14.07 -18.55 12.13
CA LEU A 114 12.78 -18.93 11.60
C LEU A 114 12.88 -20.29 10.89
N ASP A 115 12.02 -21.22 11.27
CA ASP A 115 11.81 -22.41 10.46
C ASP A 115 11.11 -22.09 9.13
N GLY A 116 11.13 -23.05 8.19
CA GLY A 116 10.56 -22.85 6.85
C GLY A 116 9.06 -22.51 6.85
N THR A 117 8.33 -22.91 7.90
CA THR A 117 6.89 -22.61 8.04
C THR A 117 6.69 -21.16 8.47
N ARG A 118 7.42 -20.71 9.49
CA ARG A 118 7.37 -19.33 9.97
C ARG A 118 7.89 -18.34 8.92
N LEU A 119 8.92 -18.70 8.18
CA LEU A 119 9.43 -17.88 7.08
C LEU A 119 8.36 -17.70 6.00
N ARG A 120 7.68 -18.79 5.60
CA ARG A 120 6.59 -18.73 4.62
C ARG A 120 5.42 -17.89 5.12
N ASP A 121 5.06 -18.01 6.40
CA ASP A 121 4.01 -17.22 7.03
C ASP A 121 4.33 -15.71 6.97
N ARG A 122 5.54 -15.31 7.34
CA ARG A 122 5.98 -13.92 7.27
C ARG A 122 6.01 -13.39 5.83
N TYR A 123 6.46 -14.20 4.88
CA TYR A 123 6.46 -13.84 3.47
C TYR A 123 5.03 -13.63 2.92
N GLN A 124 4.09 -14.48 3.30
CA GLN A 124 2.68 -14.31 2.93
C GLN A 124 2.09 -13.03 3.53
N GLN A 125 2.36 -12.75 4.79
CA GLN A 125 1.94 -11.51 5.45
C GLN A 125 2.53 -10.29 4.75
N PHE A 126 3.82 -10.29 4.49
CA PHE A 126 4.50 -9.24 3.73
C PHE A 126 3.84 -9.01 2.37
N THR A 127 3.64 -10.07 1.59
CA THR A 127 3.04 -9.97 0.25
C THR A 127 1.61 -9.43 0.30
N SER A 128 0.81 -9.82 1.30
CA SER A 128 -0.55 -9.31 1.48
C SER A 128 -0.54 -7.81 1.78
N THR A 129 0.29 -7.38 2.74
CA THR A 129 0.40 -5.97 3.13
C THR A 129 0.96 -5.10 2.00
N ALA A 130 1.95 -5.61 1.25
CA ALA A 130 2.49 -4.90 0.10
C ALA A 130 1.45 -4.69 -1.02
N ARG A 131 0.59 -5.67 -1.27
CA ARG A 131 -0.50 -5.51 -2.24
C ARG A 131 -1.54 -4.49 -1.79
N GLU A 132 -1.89 -4.48 -0.51
CA GLU A 132 -2.80 -3.49 0.05
C GLU A 132 -2.23 -2.07 -0.11
N LEU A 133 -0.94 -1.89 0.17
CA LEU A 133 -0.24 -0.61 -0.03
C LEU A 133 -0.22 -0.17 -1.50
N LEU A 134 0.01 -1.10 -2.44
CA LEU A 134 -0.04 -0.79 -3.88
C LEU A 134 -1.44 -0.35 -4.32
N ALA A 135 -2.49 -0.95 -3.77
CA ALA A 135 -3.87 -0.52 -4.06
C ALA A 135 -4.15 0.90 -3.55
N ASP A 136 -3.61 1.25 -2.38
CA ASP A 136 -3.71 2.62 -1.84
C ASP A 136 -2.98 3.63 -2.73
N PHE A 137 -1.79 3.30 -3.24
CA PHE A 137 -1.05 4.18 -4.15
C PHE A 137 -1.78 4.41 -5.48
N ARG A 138 -2.40 3.37 -6.03
CA ARG A 138 -3.25 3.52 -7.22
C ARG A 138 -4.46 4.41 -6.96
N GLN A 139 -5.02 4.36 -5.76
CA GLN A 139 -6.11 5.26 -5.39
C GLN A 139 -5.64 6.72 -5.34
N VAL A 140 -4.44 6.98 -4.81
CA VAL A 140 -3.84 8.32 -4.83
C VAL A 140 -3.62 8.80 -6.26
N GLU A 141 -3.08 7.96 -7.13
CA GLU A 141 -2.89 8.27 -8.55
C GLU A 141 -4.22 8.64 -9.23
N GLU A 142 -5.28 7.87 -9.00
CA GLU A 142 -6.60 8.14 -9.57
C GLU A 142 -7.19 9.44 -9.03
N ASN A 143 -7.00 9.74 -7.75
CA ASN A 143 -7.43 11.00 -7.15
C ASN A 143 -6.74 12.20 -7.83
N PHE A 144 -5.42 12.14 -8.09
CA PHE A 144 -4.70 13.19 -8.82
C PHE A 144 -5.14 13.30 -10.28
N ARG A 145 -5.42 12.19 -10.95
CA ARG A 145 -5.95 12.20 -12.32
C ARG A 145 -7.34 12.82 -12.40
N SER A 146 -8.19 12.50 -11.44
CA SER A 146 -9.53 13.11 -11.32
C SER A 146 -9.42 14.62 -11.07
N LEU A 147 -8.47 15.04 -10.23
CA LEU A 147 -8.18 16.46 -10.00
C LEU A 147 -7.70 17.15 -11.29
N ASP A 148 -6.76 16.55 -12.03
CA ASP A 148 -6.25 17.11 -13.29
C ASP A 148 -7.39 17.28 -14.32
N ARG A 149 -8.26 16.27 -14.46
CA ARG A 149 -9.44 16.33 -15.33
C ARG A 149 -10.38 17.46 -14.91
N SER A 150 -10.75 17.51 -13.64
CA SER A 150 -11.61 18.55 -13.08
C SER A 150 -11.00 19.96 -13.24
N ALA A 151 -9.67 20.08 -13.05
CA ALA A 151 -8.95 21.33 -13.25
C ALA A 151 -9.04 21.81 -14.70
N ARG A 152 -8.83 20.91 -15.68
CA ARG A 152 -8.93 21.24 -17.11
C ARG A 152 -10.36 21.67 -17.50
N GLU A 153 -11.38 20.97 -17.01
CA GLU A 153 -12.77 21.34 -17.24
C GLU A 153 -13.10 22.70 -16.65
N LYS A 154 -12.64 22.96 -15.41
CA LYS A 154 -12.83 24.27 -14.75
C LYS A 154 -12.10 25.39 -15.50
N ILE A 155 -10.85 25.18 -15.90
CA ILE A 155 -10.10 26.18 -16.68
C ILE A 155 -10.85 26.54 -17.97
N ALA A 156 -11.45 25.57 -18.64
CA ALA A 156 -12.17 25.76 -19.89
C ALA A 156 -13.51 26.54 -19.71
N THR A 157 -14.13 26.45 -18.54
CA THR A 157 -15.45 27.03 -18.25
C THR A 157 -15.43 28.19 -17.26
N TRP A 158 -14.24 28.51 -16.69
CA TRP A 158 -14.11 29.49 -15.61
C TRP A 158 -14.42 30.92 -16.05
N GLN A 159 -15.30 31.56 -15.30
CA GLN A 159 -15.69 32.97 -15.56
C GLN A 159 -15.26 33.94 -14.44
N GLY A 160 -14.62 33.41 -13.36
CA GLY A 160 -14.12 34.18 -12.26
C GLY A 160 -12.69 34.68 -12.45
N SER A 161 -12.08 35.19 -11.39
CA SER A 161 -10.68 35.61 -11.38
C SER A 161 -9.73 34.40 -11.40
N ARG A 162 -8.49 34.62 -11.91
CA ARG A 162 -7.44 33.57 -11.90
C ARG A 162 -7.02 33.19 -10.47
N GLY A 163 -7.09 34.16 -9.53
CA GLY A 163 -6.75 33.92 -8.13
C GLY A 163 -7.73 32.95 -7.46
N GLU A 164 -9.03 33.16 -7.64
CA GLU A 164 -10.05 32.25 -7.09
C GLU A 164 -9.95 30.84 -7.66
N LEU A 165 -9.66 30.71 -8.96
CA LEU A 165 -9.44 29.39 -9.57
C LEU A 165 -8.24 28.69 -8.94
N LEU A 166 -7.13 29.41 -8.74
CA LEU A 166 -5.91 28.85 -8.16
C LEU A 166 -6.15 28.42 -6.71
N ASP A 167 -6.81 29.22 -5.91
CA ASP A 167 -7.13 28.92 -4.51
C ASP A 167 -8.01 27.66 -4.40
N GLU A 168 -8.98 27.49 -5.29
CA GLU A 168 -9.81 26.29 -5.32
C GLU A 168 -9.04 25.03 -5.72
N LEU A 169 -8.16 25.11 -6.72
CA LEU A 169 -7.33 23.99 -7.14
C LEU A 169 -6.33 23.58 -6.06
N VAL A 170 -5.71 24.55 -5.38
CA VAL A 170 -4.77 24.31 -4.27
C VAL A 170 -5.49 23.65 -3.09
N SER A 171 -6.69 24.10 -2.74
CA SER A 171 -7.46 23.51 -1.65
C SER A 171 -7.91 22.07 -1.97
N THR A 172 -8.28 21.79 -3.23
CA THR A 172 -8.62 20.42 -3.66
C THR A 172 -7.40 19.49 -3.59
N ARG A 173 -6.23 19.96 -3.99
CA ARG A 173 -4.97 19.21 -3.86
C ARG A 173 -4.64 18.92 -2.39
N ALA A 174 -4.77 19.92 -1.52
CA ALA A 174 -4.52 19.76 -0.08
C ALA A 174 -5.44 18.71 0.55
N ASN A 175 -6.67 18.55 0.06
CA ASN A 175 -7.59 17.50 0.51
C ASN A 175 -7.12 16.10 0.11
N ILE A 176 -6.50 15.93 -1.07
CA ILE A 176 -5.93 14.66 -1.50
C ILE A 176 -4.70 14.31 -0.65
N ASP A 177 -3.80 15.26 -0.46
CA ASP A 177 -2.59 15.08 0.36
C ASP A 177 -2.95 14.78 1.83
N GLY A 178 -4.03 15.36 2.34
CA GLY A 178 -4.57 15.11 3.68
C GLY A 178 -5.39 13.82 3.84
N SER A 179 -5.70 13.12 2.77
CA SER A 179 -6.41 11.82 2.83
C SER A 179 -5.53 10.73 3.44
N ASP A 180 -6.15 9.63 3.92
CA ASP A 180 -5.38 8.49 4.47
C ASP A 180 -4.43 7.90 3.43
N GLN A 181 -4.87 7.80 2.19
CA GLN A 181 -4.06 7.32 1.06
C GLN A 181 -2.92 8.29 0.73
N GLY A 182 -3.19 9.61 0.72
CA GLY A 182 -2.17 10.64 0.50
C GLY A 182 -1.09 10.62 1.58
N ARG A 183 -1.48 10.49 2.85
CA ARG A 183 -0.54 10.35 3.98
C ARG A 183 0.30 9.07 3.88
N SER A 184 -0.31 7.95 3.50
CA SER A 184 0.40 6.68 3.29
C SER A 184 1.41 6.80 2.16
N PHE A 185 1.04 7.45 1.06
CA PHE A 185 1.94 7.73 -0.05
C PHE A 185 3.11 8.62 0.36
N GLN A 186 2.86 9.70 1.11
CA GLN A 186 3.91 10.60 1.59
C GLN A 186 4.87 9.87 2.54
N ALA A 187 4.36 9.08 3.46
CA ALA A 187 5.17 8.27 4.36
C ALA A 187 6.06 7.26 3.62
N PHE A 188 5.54 6.65 2.54
CA PHE A 188 6.32 5.77 1.67
C PHE A 188 7.40 6.53 0.89
N TYR A 189 7.07 7.71 0.37
CA TYR A 189 8.02 8.56 -0.34
C TYR A 189 9.17 9.01 0.57
N ASP A 190 8.86 9.43 1.80
CA ASP A 190 9.85 9.79 2.82
C ASP A 190 10.74 8.60 3.20
N LEU A 191 10.16 7.40 3.24
CA LEU A 191 10.90 6.16 3.46
C LEU A 191 11.88 5.86 2.32
N LEU A 192 11.46 6.04 1.07
CA LEU A 192 12.34 5.87 -0.10
C LEU A 192 13.50 6.87 -0.15
N LEU A 193 13.30 8.08 0.36
CA LEU A 193 14.32 9.13 0.41
C LEU A 193 15.26 9.00 1.62
N SER A 194 14.92 8.19 2.61
CA SER A 194 15.73 7.98 3.81
C SER A 194 16.87 7.00 3.54
N GLU A 195 18.10 7.48 3.49
CA GLU A 195 19.30 6.64 3.30
C GLU A 195 19.40 5.51 4.33
N ALA A 196 19.11 5.80 5.61
CA ALA A 196 19.15 4.81 6.67
C ALA A 196 18.16 3.64 6.47
N ARG A 197 17.01 3.90 5.83
CA ARG A 197 16.00 2.86 5.57
C ARG A 197 16.20 2.15 4.23
N GLN A 198 16.88 2.79 3.28
CA GLN A 198 17.29 2.13 2.04
C GLN A 198 18.30 1.00 2.32
N GLU A 199 19.19 1.19 3.29
CA GLU A 199 20.12 0.14 3.73
C GLU A 199 19.38 -1.07 4.34
N GLU A 200 18.30 -0.85 5.10
CA GLU A 200 17.45 -1.93 5.64
C GLU A 200 16.70 -2.71 4.54
N LEU A 201 16.32 -2.05 3.45
CA LEU A 201 15.60 -2.68 2.33
C LEU A 201 16.53 -3.43 1.36
N SER A 202 17.83 -3.18 1.42
CA SER A 202 18.83 -3.80 0.53
C SER A 202 19.46 -5.06 1.09
N GLN A 203 19.14 -5.48 2.31
CA GLN A 203 19.57 -6.71 2.98
C GLN A 203 18.56 -7.85 2.75
#